data_5492cac12b56d98a32465690a74a1ecc
#
_entry.id   5492cac12b56d98a32465690a74a1ecc
#
_cell.length_a   1.000
_cell.length_b   1.000
_cell.length_c   1.000
_cell.angle_alpha   90.00
_cell.angle_beta   90.00
_cell.angle_gamma   90.00
#
_symmetry.space_group_name_H-M   'P 1'
#
loop_
_entity.id
_entity.type
_entity.pdbx_description
1 polymer ?
#
loop_
_entity_poly.entity_id
_entity_poly.type
_entity_poly.pdbx_seq_one_letter_code
_entity_poly.pdbx_strand_id
1 'polypeptide(L)'
;MVYYRDSVTESSWQLLKELKRQFNFCLIGGWAVWLYTHQLKSKDIDIVVKPEELSRIRKIYDLTKNERLKKYEFRLGEVQVDVYSEYYSDLGIKAEK
;
A
#
# COMPACT_ATOMS: atom_id res chain seq x y z
N MET A 1 5.69 -16.42 -13.18
CA MET A 1 4.57 -15.98 -12.33
C MET A 1 4.78 -16.48 -10.91
N VAL A 2 4.60 -15.62 -9.94
CA VAL A 2 4.83 -15.97 -8.54
C VAL A 2 3.50 -16.16 -7.82
N TYR A 3 3.37 -17.29 -7.14
CA TYR A 3 2.19 -17.58 -6.33
C TYR A 3 2.56 -17.47 -4.85
N TYR A 4 1.76 -16.71 -4.11
CA TYR A 4 1.95 -16.57 -2.66
C TYR A 4 1.04 -17.54 -1.93
N ARG A 5 1.43 -17.90 -0.70
CA ARG A 5 0.58 -18.75 0.13
C ARG A 5 -0.74 -18.05 0.43
N ASP A 6 -1.82 -18.81 0.47
CA ASP A 6 -3.15 -18.24 0.73
C ASP A 6 -3.20 -17.48 2.06
N SER A 7 -2.51 -17.97 3.09
CA SER A 7 -2.50 -17.29 4.39
C SER A 7 -1.88 -15.90 4.31
N VAL A 8 -0.84 -15.73 3.48
CA VAL A 8 -0.17 -14.44 3.32
C VAL A 8 -1.04 -13.47 2.53
N THR A 9 -1.64 -13.93 1.45
CA THR A 9 -2.51 -13.06 0.64
C THR A 9 -3.79 -12.72 1.39
N GLU A 10 -4.28 -13.62 2.22
CA GLU A 10 -5.44 -13.33 3.06
C GLU A 10 -5.12 -12.25 4.10
N SER A 11 -3.95 -12.34 4.74
CA SER A 11 -3.50 -11.31 5.69
C SER A 11 -3.35 -9.96 5.01
N SER A 12 -2.79 -9.95 3.80
CA SER A 12 -2.64 -8.74 3.01
C SER A 12 -4.01 -8.13 2.66
N TRP A 13 -4.96 -8.96 2.25
CA TRP A 13 -6.31 -8.52 1.92
C TRP A 13 -7.02 -7.91 3.14
N GLN A 14 -6.91 -8.55 4.30
CA GLN A 14 -7.52 -8.04 5.52
C GLN A 14 -6.91 -6.70 5.92
N LEU A 15 -5.59 -6.57 5.81
CA LEU A 15 -4.94 -5.30 6.11
C LEU A 15 -5.37 -4.22 5.13
N LEU A 16 -5.47 -4.53 3.84
CA LEU A 16 -5.94 -3.57 2.85
C LEU A 16 -7.34 -3.05 3.19
N LYS A 17 -8.24 -3.94 3.58
CA LYS A 17 -9.59 -3.53 3.99
C LYS A 17 -9.56 -2.62 5.21
N GLU A 18 -8.69 -2.92 6.17
CA GLU A 18 -8.55 -2.10 7.37
C GLU A 18 -8.01 -0.71 7.04
N LEU A 19 -7.00 -0.64 6.18
CA LEU A 19 -6.45 0.63 5.74
C LEU A 19 -7.49 1.48 5.00
N LYS A 20 -8.31 0.84 4.18
CA LYS A 20 -9.35 1.55 3.43
C LYS A 20 -10.41 2.15 4.35
N ARG A 21 -10.68 1.51 5.47
CA ARG A 21 -11.63 2.06 6.45
C ARG A 21 -11.08 3.29 7.17
N GLN A 22 -9.76 3.38 7.34
CA GLN A 22 -9.12 4.42 8.13
C GLN A 22 -8.58 5.59 7.32
N PHE A 23 -8.17 5.34 6.09
CA PHE A 23 -7.43 6.33 5.30
C PHE A 23 -7.99 6.45 3.89
N ASN A 24 -7.72 7.61 3.27
CA ASN A 24 -8.02 7.83 1.86
C ASN A 24 -6.74 7.64 1.06
N PHE A 25 -6.80 6.82 0.03
CA PHE A 25 -5.64 6.56 -0.81
C PHE A 25 -6.04 6.05 -2.18
N CYS A 26 -5.09 6.11 -3.11
CA CYS A 26 -5.20 5.47 -4.41
C CYS A 26 -4.43 4.15 -4.35
N LEU A 27 -5.10 3.05 -4.65
CA LEU A 27 -4.47 1.74 -4.66
C LEU A 27 -3.76 1.53 -5.99
N ILE A 28 -2.51 1.09 -5.92
CA ILE A 28 -1.72 0.75 -7.11
C ILE A 28 -1.12 -0.65 -6.90
N GLY A 29 -0.31 -1.12 -7.86
CA GLY A 29 0.40 -2.38 -7.73
C GLY A 29 -0.47 -3.61 -7.86
N GLY A 30 -0.02 -4.70 -7.23
CA GLY A 30 -0.61 -6.03 -7.40
C GLY A 30 -2.09 -6.12 -7.03
N TRP A 31 -2.49 -5.50 -5.92
CA TRP A 31 -3.90 -5.54 -5.52
C TRP A 31 -4.79 -4.75 -6.49
N ALA A 32 -4.28 -3.65 -7.05
CA ALA A 32 -5.03 -2.91 -8.08
C ALA A 32 -5.25 -3.79 -9.30
N VAL A 33 -4.22 -4.50 -9.72
CA VAL A 33 -4.33 -5.44 -10.85
C VAL A 33 -5.33 -6.55 -10.54
N TRP A 34 -5.29 -7.10 -9.32
CA TRP A 34 -6.23 -8.15 -8.92
C TRP A 34 -7.68 -7.67 -8.96
N LEU A 35 -7.93 -6.43 -8.54
CA LEU A 35 -9.28 -5.88 -8.58
C LEU A 35 -9.84 -5.80 -10.00
N TYR A 36 -8.97 -5.63 -10.98
CA TYR A 36 -9.37 -5.61 -12.38
C TYR A 36 -9.52 -7.01 -12.98
N THR A 37 -8.59 -7.89 -12.69
CA THR A 37 -8.49 -9.18 -13.38
C THR A 37 -8.97 -10.37 -12.56
N HIS A 38 -8.95 -10.27 -11.24
CA HIS A 38 -9.25 -11.36 -10.30
C HIS A 38 -8.39 -12.60 -10.51
N GLN A 39 -7.19 -12.42 -11.07
CA GLN A 39 -6.34 -13.56 -11.41
C GLN A 39 -5.37 -13.94 -10.31
N LEU A 40 -4.65 -12.97 -9.76
CA LEU A 40 -3.58 -13.27 -8.81
C LEU A 40 -3.59 -12.26 -7.67
N LYS A 41 -3.83 -12.74 -6.47
CA LYS A 41 -3.81 -11.93 -5.27
C LYS A 41 -2.39 -11.49 -4.94
N SER A 42 -2.25 -10.37 -4.25
CA SER A 42 -0.96 -9.81 -3.90
C SER A 42 -0.60 -10.07 -2.45
N LYS A 43 0.70 -10.18 -2.19
CA LYS A 43 1.22 -10.26 -0.83
C LYS A 43 1.37 -8.87 -0.22
N ASP A 44 1.89 -7.92 -0.99
CA ASP A 44 2.20 -6.58 -0.51
C ASP A 44 1.18 -5.56 -0.99
N ILE A 45 1.11 -4.43 -0.30
CA ILE A 45 0.15 -3.37 -0.59
C ILE A 45 0.91 -2.13 -1.01
N ASP A 46 0.49 -1.52 -2.13
CA ASP A 46 1.08 -0.28 -2.63
C ASP A 46 0.00 0.77 -2.72
N ILE A 47 0.18 1.90 -2.03
CA ILE A 47 -0.82 2.97 -2.01
C ILE A 47 -0.15 4.33 -2.25
N VAL A 48 -0.91 5.25 -2.84
CA VAL A 48 -0.51 6.64 -3.03
C VAL A 48 -1.42 7.51 -2.16
N VAL A 49 -0.82 8.39 -1.37
CA VAL A 49 -1.59 9.23 -0.44
C VAL A 49 -1.20 10.70 -0.59
N LYS A 50 -2.10 11.57 -0.15
CA LYS A 50 -1.79 12.99 0.02
C LYS A 50 -0.96 13.20 1.28
N PRO A 51 -0.19 14.29 1.38
CA PRO A 51 0.65 14.53 2.56
C PRO A 51 -0.11 14.51 3.89
N GLU A 52 -1.34 14.98 3.91
CA GLU A 52 -2.17 14.97 5.13
C GLU A 52 -2.46 13.54 5.59
N GLU A 53 -2.74 12.65 4.65
CA GLU A 53 -2.98 11.25 4.98
C GLU A 53 -1.71 10.55 5.44
N LEU A 54 -0.57 10.92 4.85
CA LEU A 54 0.71 10.39 5.29
C LEU A 54 0.95 10.68 6.77
N SER A 55 0.62 11.90 7.21
CA SER A 55 0.76 12.29 8.61
C SER A 55 -0.15 11.45 9.52
N ARG A 56 -1.35 11.15 9.07
CA ARG A 56 -2.28 10.31 9.83
C ARG A 56 -1.79 8.88 9.94
N ILE A 57 -1.27 8.33 8.85
CA ILE A 57 -0.72 6.97 8.83
C ILE A 57 0.47 6.87 9.78
N ARG A 58 1.32 7.90 9.78
CA ARG A 58 2.51 7.94 10.63
C ARG A 58 2.18 7.89 12.12
N LYS A 59 1.02 8.39 12.50
CA LYS A 59 0.60 8.37 13.92
C LYS A 59 0.20 6.97 14.39
N ILE A 60 -0.15 6.10 13.46
CA ILE A 60 -0.66 4.77 13.78
C ILE A 60 0.37 3.68 13.49
N TYR A 61 1.11 3.83 12.39
CA TYR A 61 2.08 2.85 11.94
C TYR A 61 3.48 3.45 11.93
N ASP A 62 4.47 2.63 12.24
CA ASP A 62 5.86 3.03 12.29
C ASP A 62 6.45 3.06 10.89
N LEU A 63 6.38 4.22 10.24
CA LEU A 63 6.83 4.38 8.86
C LEU A 63 8.35 4.56 8.80
N THR A 64 8.99 3.79 7.91
CA THR A 64 10.39 3.94 7.56
C THR A 64 10.48 4.65 6.21
N LYS A 65 11.30 5.69 6.12
CA LYS A 65 11.49 6.44 4.90
C LYS A 65 12.55 5.75 4.04
N ASN A 66 12.20 5.45 2.80
CA ASN A 66 13.14 4.92 1.81
C ASN A 66 13.46 6.02 0.82
N GLU A 67 14.59 6.72 1.03
CA GLU A 67 14.94 7.87 0.21
C GLU A 67 15.33 7.50 -1.21
N ARG A 68 15.92 6.33 -1.38
CA ARG A 68 16.34 5.88 -2.72
C ARG A 68 15.14 5.65 -3.63
N LEU A 69 14.08 5.05 -3.11
CA LEU A 69 12.87 4.74 -3.87
C LEU A 69 11.79 5.79 -3.69
N LYS A 70 12.03 6.81 -2.88
CA LYS A 70 11.12 7.93 -2.64
C LYS A 70 9.75 7.45 -2.15
N LYS A 71 9.77 6.59 -1.13
CA LYS A 71 8.55 6.06 -0.54
C LYS A 71 8.73 5.87 0.96
N TYR A 72 7.62 5.63 1.62
CA TYR A 72 7.61 5.22 3.02
C TYR A 72 7.11 3.79 3.09
N GLU A 73 7.50 3.06 4.10
CA GLU A 73 7.08 1.68 4.20
C GLU A 73 6.88 1.27 5.65
N PHE A 74 5.94 0.36 5.87
CA PHE A 74 5.81 -0.32 7.15
C PHE A 74 5.42 -1.77 6.90
N ARG A 75 5.58 -2.60 7.92
CA ARG A 75 5.34 -4.03 7.78
C ARG A 75 4.52 -4.52 8.96
N LEU A 76 3.52 -5.33 8.68
CA LEU A 76 2.75 -6.05 9.69
C LEU A 76 2.82 -7.53 9.35
N GLY A 77 3.52 -8.32 10.20
CA GLY A 77 3.77 -9.71 9.91
C GLY A 77 4.55 -9.87 8.62
N GLU A 78 4.01 -10.63 7.69
CA GLU A 78 4.65 -10.86 6.40
C GLU A 78 4.22 -9.86 5.32
N VAL A 79 3.33 -8.92 5.66
CA VAL A 79 2.78 -7.97 4.69
C VAL A 79 3.53 -6.66 4.77
N GLN A 80 4.10 -6.23 3.65
CA GLN A 80 4.72 -4.92 3.53
C GLN A 80 3.77 -3.95 2.86
N VAL A 81 3.67 -2.74 3.42
CA VAL A 81 2.88 -1.67 2.84
C VAL A 81 3.83 -0.57 2.37
N ASP A 82 3.79 -0.27 1.08
CA ASP A 82 4.57 0.81 0.49
C ASP A 82 3.66 2.00 0.29
N VAL A 83 4.03 3.13 0.90
CA VAL A 83 3.22 4.34 0.89
C VAL A 83 3.96 5.41 0.10
N TYR A 84 3.38 5.81 -1.02
CA TYR A 84 3.92 6.86 -1.88
C TYR A 84 3.15 8.15 -1.62
N SER A 85 3.89 9.24 -1.36
CA SER A 85 3.28 10.56 -1.24
C SER A 85 3.33 11.24 -2.61
N GLU A 86 2.25 11.91 -3.01
CA GLU A 86 2.14 12.44 -4.36
C GLU A 86 3.20 13.49 -4.70
N TYR A 87 3.81 14.14 -3.72
CA TYR A 87 4.87 15.13 -3.99
C TYR A 87 6.27 14.62 -3.68
N TYR A 88 6.39 13.36 -3.25
CA TYR A 88 7.69 12.77 -2.93
C TYR A 88 8.07 11.67 -3.92
N SER A 89 7.11 10.97 -4.46
CA SER A 89 7.29 9.82 -5.34
C SER A 89 7.52 10.26 -6.79
N ASP A 90 8.28 9.47 -7.54
CA ASP A 90 8.49 9.69 -8.98
C ASP A 90 7.38 9.09 -9.84
N LEU A 91 6.31 8.62 -9.24
CA LEU A 91 5.23 7.96 -9.98
C LEU A 91 4.43 8.90 -10.87
N GLY A 92 4.41 10.20 -10.55
CA GLY A 92 3.62 11.15 -11.30
C GLY A 92 2.12 10.96 -11.15
N ILE A 93 1.69 10.25 -10.13
CA ILE A 93 0.28 9.94 -9.87
C ILE A 93 -0.21 10.79 -8.71
N LYS A 94 -1.37 11.40 -8.87
CA LYS A 94 -2.01 12.11 -7.77
C LYS A 94 -2.89 11.16 -6.98
N ALA A 95 -2.95 11.38 -5.66
CA ALA A 95 -3.78 10.57 -4.79
C ALA A 95 -5.22 11.04 -4.87
N GLU A 96 -6.03 10.33 -5.61
CA GLU A 96 -7.46 10.59 -5.74
C GLU A 96 -8.24 9.45 -5.13
N LYS A 97 -9.41 9.76 -4.63
CA LYS A 97 -10.28 8.76 -4.02
C LYS A 97 -10.92 7.86 -5.06
#